data_81fde4164e93ac98192b238b5d408229
#
_entry.id   81fde4164e93ac98192b238b5d408229
#
_cell.length_a   1.000
_cell.length_b   1.000
_cell.length_c   1.000
_cell.angle_alpha   90.00
_cell.angle_beta   90.00
_cell.angle_gamma   90.00
#
_symmetry.space_group_name_H-M   'P 1'
#
loop_
_entity.id
_entity.type
_entity.pdbx_description
1 polymer ?
#
loop_
_entity_poly.entity_id
_entity_poly.type
_entity_poly.pdbx_seq_one_letter_code
_entity_poly.pdbx_strand_id
1 'polypeptide(L)'
;MRLTAETFRTLYLEHGPRAQGFFLRMTGFDRELARDLTQDLFLRLWDSRHNYDERRPFRTWMFAIAYNMIKNEYRRRMTVMEYAENAPKEEPVTDTDHLEQEQRDRILCDAIGRLPEPQKVVFLLRYEEELPLTEIARVCNIPEGTVKSRLFTALTEVRNYCKNNE
;
A
#
# COMPACT_ATOMS: atom_id res chain seq x y z
N MET A 1 9.46 12.41 23.33
CA MET A 1 8.06 12.90 23.42
C MET A 1 7.12 11.71 23.34
N ARG A 2 6.36 11.46 24.37
CA ARG A 2 5.42 10.33 24.34
C ARG A 2 4.25 10.66 23.40
N LEU A 3 3.84 9.73 22.57
CA LEU A 3 2.64 9.89 21.77
C LEU A 3 1.41 10.03 22.69
N THR A 4 0.99 11.27 22.89
CA THR A 4 -0.24 11.59 23.62
C THR A 4 -1.46 11.36 22.74
N ALA A 5 -2.65 11.27 23.33
CA ALA A 5 -3.90 11.14 22.56
C ALA A 5 -4.09 12.30 21.57
N GLU A 6 -3.70 13.50 21.93
CA GLU A 6 -3.79 14.69 21.08
C GLU A 6 -2.83 14.60 19.89
N THR A 7 -1.56 14.27 20.15
CA THR A 7 -0.56 14.08 19.08
C THR A 7 -0.96 12.94 18.16
N PHE A 8 -1.46 11.85 18.71
CA PHE A 8 -1.94 10.70 17.93
C PHE A 8 -3.13 11.06 17.02
N ARG A 9 -4.06 11.85 17.53
CA ARG A 9 -5.19 12.36 16.72
C ARG A 9 -4.69 13.18 15.52
N THR A 10 -3.70 14.05 15.72
CA THR A 10 -3.08 14.82 14.64
C THR A 10 -2.44 13.89 13.60
N LEU A 11 -1.71 12.89 14.05
CA LEU A 11 -1.09 11.89 13.16
C LEU A 11 -2.15 11.06 12.40
N TYR A 12 -3.24 10.72 13.05
CA TYR A 12 -4.37 10.04 12.38
C TYR A 12 -4.97 10.89 11.25
N LEU A 13 -5.21 12.17 11.51
CA LEU A 13 -5.77 13.09 10.52
C LEU A 13 -4.80 13.33 9.35
N GLU A 14 -3.51 13.40 9.64
CA GLU A 14 -2.47 13.62 8.62
C GLU A 14 -2.20 12.38 7.77
N HIS A 15 -2.08 11.21 8.39
CA HIS A 15 -1.61 9.99 7.75
C HIS A 15 -2.72 8.98 7.41
N GLY A 16 -3.92 9.14 7.98
CA GLY A 16 -5.03 8.23 7.74
C GLY A 16 -5.40 8.09 6.26
N PRO A 17 -5.56 9.19 5.51
CA PRO A 17 -5.85 9.10 4.07
C PRO A 17 -4.77 8.40 3.28
N ARG A 18 -3.50 8.58 3.61
CA ARG A 18 -2.37 7.88 2.97
C ARG A 18 -2.40 6.38 3.24
N ALA A 19 -2.64 6.00 4.49
CA ALA A 19 -2.77 4.59 4.85
C ALA A 19 -3.94 3.92 4.13
N GLN A 20 -5.08 4.60 4.05
CA GLN A 20 -6.24 4.09 3.33
C GLN A 20 -5.97 3.95 1.84
N GLY A 21 -5.30 4.90 1.21
CA GLY A 21 -4.87 4.82 -0.18
C GLY A 21 -3.93 3.63 -0.44
N PHE A 22 -2.99 3.42 0.45
CA PHE A 22 -2.08 2.26 0.41
C PHE A 22 -2.87 0.93 0.48
N PHE A 23 -3.77 0.79 1.43
CA PHE A 23 -4.60 -0.40 1.54
C PHE A 23 -5.53 -0.60 0.33
N LEU A 24 -6.11 0.47 -0.21
CA LEU A 24 -6.89 0.39 -1.45
C LEU A 24 -6.09 -0.21 -2.60
N ARG A 25 -4.88 0.30 -2.82
CA ARG A 25 -3.99 -0.19 -3.88
C ARG A 25 -3.57 -1.64 -3.65
N MET A 26 -3.22 -1.98 -2.41
CA MET A 26 -2.76 -3.33 -2.06
C MET A 26 -3.88 -4.37 -2.05
N THR A 27 -5.14 -3.97 -1.89
CA THR A 27 -6.30 -4.88 -1.86
C THR A 27 -7.08 -4.95 -3.17
N GLY A 28 -6.57 -4.32 -4.23
CA GLY A 28 -7.27 -4.28 -5.51
C GLY A 28 -8.54 -3.42 -5.47
N PHE A 29 -8.50 -2.31 -4.76
CA PHE A 29 -9.60 -1.34 -4.61
C PHE A 29 -10.83 -1.87 -3.85
N ASP A 30 -10.64 -2.83 -2.95
CA ASP A 30 -11.66 -3.23 -2.00
C ASP A 30 -11.80 -2.15 -0.91
N ARG A 31 -12.77 -1.27 -1.09
CA ARG A 31 -12.97 -0.08 -0.24
C ARG A 31 -13.35 -0.43 1.19
N GLU A 32 -14.18 -1.43 1.37
CA GLU A 32 -14.62 -1.88 2.70
C GLU A 32 -13.45 -2.48 3.47
N LEU A 33 -12.70 -3.38 2.85
CA LEU A 33 -11.52 -3.98 3.44
C LEU A 33 -10.43 -2.94 3.74
N ALA A 34 -10.18 -2.00 2.83
CA ALA A 34 -9.20 -0.93 3.04
C ALA A 34 -9.58 -0.04 4.24
N ARG A 35 -10.85 0.26 4.41
CA ARG A 35 -11.36 1.01 5.57
C ARG A 35 -11.15 0.25 6.87
N ASP A 36 -11.49 -1.03 6.89
CA ASP A 36 -11.34 -1.88 8.07
C ASP A 36 -9.86 -2.03 8.45
N LEU A 37 -8.99 -2.26 7.46
CA LEU A 37 -7.54 -2.34 7.69
C LEU A 37 -6.98 -1.02 8.20
N THR A 38 -7.45 0.11 7.71
CA THR A 38 -7.00 1.44 8.18
C THR A 38 -7.38 1.66 9.65
N GLN A 39 -8.60 1.32 10.04
CA GLN A 39 -9.03 1.41 11.44
C GLN A 39 -8.22 0.49 12.34
N ASP A 40 -8.03 -0.76 11.94
CA ASP A 40 -7.23 -1.74 12.68
C ASP A 40 -5.75 -1.30 12.79
N LEU A 41 -5.18 -0.72 11.73
CA LEU A 41 -3.83 -0.15 11.75
C LEU A 41 -3.67 0.89 12.87
N PHE A 42 -4.56 1.87 12.93
CA PHE A 42 -4.46 2.94 13.93
C PHE A 42 -4.72 2.44 15.35
N LEU A 43 -5.56 1.44 15.54
CA LEU A 43 -5.70 0.76 16.83
C LEU A 43 -4.39 0.07 17.24
N ARG A 44 -3.74 -0.64 16.35
CA ARG A 44 -2.44 -1.30 16.59
C ARG A 44 -1.34 -0.29 16.87
N LEU A 45 -1.29 0.81 16.14
CA LEU A 45 -0.35 1.91 16.39
C LEU A 45 -0.55 2.51 17.79
N TRP A 46 -1.79 2.72 18.18
CA TRP A 46 -2.12 3.23 19.52
C TRP A 46 -1.70 2.26 20.62
N ASP A 47 -2.03 0.98 20.47
CA ASP A 47 -1.68 -0.04 21.45
C ASP A 47 -0.16 -0.22 21.59
N SER A 48 0.57 -0.09 20.48
CA SER A 48 2.03 -0.21 20.46
C SER A 48 2.80 1.12 20.56
N ARG A 49 2.10 2.24 20.87
CA ARG A 49 2.71 3.59 20.90
C ARG A 49 3.93 3.73 21.78
N HIS A 50 4.05 2.88 22.80
CA HIS A 50 5.21 2.89 23.70
C HIS A 50 6.48 2.35 23.04
N ASN A 51 6.34 1.60 21.95
CA ASN A 51 7.44 1.02 21.17
C ASN A 51 7.90 1.95 20.04
N TYR A 52 7.23 3.07 19.84
CA TYR A 52 7.59 4.02 18.81
C TYR A 52 8.90 4.73 19.15
N ASP A 53 9.87 4.62 18.27
CA ASP A 53 11.13 5.34 18.35
C ASP A 53 11.01 6.70 17.62
N GLU A 54 10.92 7.78 18.36
CA GLU A 54 10.76 9.14 17.83
C GLU A 54 11.91 9.61 16.92
N ARG A 55 13.06 8.92 16.97
CA ARG A 55 14.19 9.20 16.08
C ARG A 55 13.91 8.72 14.64
N ARG A 56 12.87 7.93 14.44
CA ARG A 56 12.44 7.44 13.13
C ARG A 56 11.17 8.15 12.69
N PRO A 57 11.00 8.39 11.36
CA PRO A 57 9.76 8.96 10.85
C PRO A 57 8.55 8.09 11.21
N PHE A 58 7.48 8.72 11.64
CA PHE A 58 6.22 8.02 11.95
C PHE A 58 5.71 7.19 10.77
N ARG A 59 5.81 7.73 9.56
CA ARG A 59 5.40 7.05 8.34
C ARG A 59 6.09 5.71 8.14
N THR A 60 7.38 5.62 8.40
CA THR A 60 8.14 4.37 8.29
C THR A 60 7.62 3.32 9.26
N TRP A 61 7.37 3.70 10.49
CA TRP A 61 6.79 2.81 11.51
C TRP A 61 5.36 2.38 11.12
N MET A 62 4.54 3.34 10.71
CA MET A 62 3.18 3.08 10.27
C MET A 62 3.11 2.10 9.09
N PHE A 63 3.90 2.33 8.04
CA PHE A 63 3.91 1.45 6.86
C PHE A 63 4.52 0.07 7.14
N ALA A 64 5.44 -0.05 8.09
CA ALA A 64 5.94 -1.36 8.52
C ALA A 64 4.82 -2.22 9.11
N ILE A 65 3.98 -1.65 9.95
CA ILE A 65 2.82 -2.34 10.51
C ILE A 65 1.77 -2.60 9.42
N ALA A 66 1.49 -1.61 8.58
CA ALA A 66 0.53 -1.74 7.48
C ALA A 66 0.93 -2.86 6.50
N TYR A 67 2.21 -2.94 6.16
CA TYR A 67 2.70 -4.00 5.27
C TYR A 67 2.60 -5.39 5.91
N ASN A 68 2.88 -5.53 7.19
CA ASN A 68 2.66 -6.79 7.90
C ASN A 68 1.19 -7.22 7.89
N MET A 69 0.27 -6.28 8.05
CA MET A 69 -1.16 -6.54 7.95
C MET A 69 -1.55 -7.01 6.54
N ILE A 70 -1.00 -6.40 5.50
CA ILE A 70 -1.22 -6.79 4.11
C ILE A 70 -0.69 -8.20 3.85
N LYS A 71 0.51 -8.54 4.33
CA LYS A 71 1.05 -9.89 4.17
C LYS A 71 0.14 -10.95 4.82
N ASN A 72 -0.39 -10.65 5.99
CA ASN A 72 -1.34 -11.54 6.68
C ASN A 72 -2.65 -11.67 5.91
N GLU A 73 -3.15 -10.57 5.34
CA GLU A 73 -4.37 -10.58 4.52
C GLU A 73 -4.19 -11.38 3.23
N TYR A 74 -3.05 -11.26 2.55
CA TYR A 74 -2.74 -12.08 1.38
C TYR A 74 -2.69 -13.57 1.71
N ARG A 75 -2.06 -13.94 2.83
CA ARG A 75 -2.04 -15.33 3.29
C ARG A 75 -3.45 -15.86 3.57
N ARG A 76 -4.29 -15.06 4.23
CA ARG A 76 -5.69 -15.39 4.51
C ARG A 76 -6.48 -15.61 3.22
N ARG A 77 -6.32 -14.72 2.22
CA ARG A 77 -6.98 -14.84 0.92
C ARG A 77 -6.53 -16.05 0.13
N MET A 78 -5.25 -16.38 0.13
CA MET A 78 -4.74 -17.59 -0.51
C MET A 78 -5.34 -18.86 0.10
N THR A 79 -5.46 -18.94 1.43
CA THR A 79 -6.10 -20.04 2.11
C THR A 79 -7.58 -20.17 1.74
N VAL A 80 -8.29 -19.03 1.56
CA VAL A 80 -9.70 -19.01 1.14
C VAL A 80 -9.85 -19.33 -0.36
N MET A 81 -8.90 -18.91 -1.21
CA MET A 81 -8.93 -19.19 -2.65
C MET A 81 -8.71 -20.67 -2.98
N GLU A 82 -8.02 -21.43 -2.13
CA GLU A 82 -7.97 -22.89 -2.24
C GLU A 82 -9.36 -23.54 -2.07
N TYR A 83 -10.33 -22.82 -1.49
CA TYR A 83 -11.70 -23.27 -1.26
C TYR A 83 -12.76 -22.58 -2.13
N ALA A 84 -12.42 -21.47 -2.83
CA ALA A 84 -13.40 -20.70 -3.63
C ALA A 84 -12.78 -20.26 -4.96
N GLU A 85 -13.00 -21.07 -6.00
CA GLU A 85 -12.58 -20.77 -7.37
C GLU A 85 -13.46 -19.70 -8.04
N ASN A 86 -13.89 -18.64 -7.50
CA ASN A 86 -14.54 -17.52 -8.24
C ASN A 86 -15.13 -16.47 -7.28
N ALA A 87 -14.34 -15.49 -6.87
CA ALA A 87 -14.92 -14.23 -6.40
C ALA A 87 -14.90 -13.20 -7.55
N PRO A 88 -16.01 -12.54 -7.86
CA PRO A 88 -16.03 -11.50 -8.90
C PRO A 88 -15.17 -10.30 -8.46
N LYS A 89 -14.30 -9.86 -9.35
CA LYS A 89 -13.59 -8.59 -9.21
C LYS A 89 -14.61 -7.48 -9.48
N GLU A 90 -14.90 -6.67 -8.46
CA GLU A 90 -15.65 -5.44 -8.68
C GLU A 90 -14.78 -4.47 -9.47
N GLU A 91 -15.28 -4.08 -10.65
CA GLU A 91 -14.65 -3.03 -11.42
C GLU A 91 -14.86 -1.67 -10.74
N PRO A 92 -13.84 -0.79 -10.72
CA PRO A 92 -14.02 0.53 -10.15
C PRO A 92 -15.04 1.32 -10.97
N VAL A 93 -16.08 1.81 -10.31
CA VAL A 93 -17.06 2.72 -10.91
C VAL A 93 -16.40 4.07 -11.11
N THR A 94 -16.27 4.49 -12.35
CA THR A 94 -15.72 5.79 -12.71
C THR A 94 -16.80 6.71 -13.24
N ASP A 95 -16.86 7.89 -12.68
CA ASP A 95 -17.68 9.00 -13.16
C ASP A 95 -16.95 9.71 -14.31
N THR A 96 -17.66 10.03 -15.36
CA THR A 96 -17.11 10.44 -16.67
C THR A 96 -17.03 11.95 -16.80
N ASP A 97 -15.82 12.56 -16.81
CA ASP A 97 -15.65 13.84 -17.54
C ASP A 97 -14.19 14.29 -17.87
N HIS A 98 -13.18 13.40 -17.91
CA HIS A 98 -11.83 13.71 -18.41
C HIS A 98 -11.23 12.50 -19.13
N LEU A 99 -11.75 12.18 -20.30
CA LEU A 99 -11.56 10.88 -20.97
C LEU A 99 -10.11 10.45 -21.23
N GLU A 100 -9.20 11.34 -21.62
CA GLU A 100 -7.82 10.93 -21.93
C GLU A 100 -6.95 10.77 -20.69
N GLN A 101 -7.06 11.67 -19.73
CA GLN A 101 -6.32 11.58 -18.47
C GLN A 101 -6.82 10.40 -17.63
N GLU A 102 -8.12 10.21 -17.55
CA GLU A 102 -8.72 9.06 -16.87
C GLU A 102 -8.32 7.73 -17.49
N GLN A 103 -8.22 7.66 -18.82
CA GLN A 103 -7.77 6.45 -19.51
C GLN A 103 -6.32 6.11 -19.16
N ARG A 104 -5.43 7.11 -19.12
CA ARG A 104 -4.04 6.94 -18.71
C ARG A 104 -3.94 6.48 -17.26
N ASP A 105 -4.71 7.10 -16.38
CA ASP A 105 -4.75 6.75 -14.96
C ASP A 105 -5.28 5.33 -14.74
N ARG A 106 -6.28 4.90 -15.52
CA ARG A 106 -6.78 3.51 -15.49
C ARG A 106 -5.71 2.52 -15.93
N ILE A 107 -5.03 2.79 -17.04
CA ILE A 107 -3.96 1.93 -17.55
C ILE A 107 -2.85 1.81 -16.48
N LEU A 108 -2.47 2.91 -15.85
CA LEU A 108 -1.46 2.91 -14.79
C LEU A 108 -1.94 2.13 -13.56
N CYS A 109 -3.17 2.33 -13.13
CA CYS A 109 -3.76 1.57 -12.02
C CYS A 109 -3.81 0.07 -12.32
N ASP A 110 -4.19 -0.31 -13.54
CA ASP A 110 -4.19 -1.70 -13.97
C ASP A 110 -2.79 -2.30 -14.00
N ALA A 111 -1.81 -1.54 -14.49
CA ALA A 111 -0.41 -1.96 -14.51
C ALA A 111 0.11 -2.24 -13.09
N ILE A 112 -0.15 -1.33 -12.16
CA ILE A 112 0.24 -1.47 -10.75
C ILE A 112 -0.50 -2.67 -10.11
N GLY A 113 -1.79 -2.82 -10.40
CA GLY A 113 -2.61 -3.91 -9.88
C GLY A 113 -2.12 -5.30 -10.29
N ARG A 114 -1.45 -5.40 -11.44
CA ARG A 114 -0.90 -6.66 -11.96
C ARG A 114 0.45 -7.03 -11.37
N LEU A 115 1.13 -6.09 -10.69
CA LEU A 115 2.41 -6.37 -10.04
C LEU A 115 2.23 -7.43 -8.95
N PRO A 116 3.15 -8.40 -8.84
CA PRO A 116 3.23 -9.25 -7.66
C PRO A 116 3.39 -8.41 -6.39
N GLU A 117 2.89 -8.90 -5.28
CA GLU A 117 2.90 -8.18 -3.99
C GLU A 117 4.28 -7.60 -3.63
N PRO A 118 5.42 -8.36 -3.72
CA PRO A 118 6.73 -7.82 -3.37
C PRO A 118 7.17 -6.63 -4.22
N GLN A 119 6.83 -6.59 -5.51
CA GLN A 119 7.12 -5.47 -6.39
C GLN A 119 6.13 -4.32 -6.19
N LYS A 120 4.86 -4.63 -5.97
CA LYS A 120 3.81 -3.64 -5.76
C LYS A 120 4.09 -2.77 -4.54
N VAL A 121 4.43 -3.37 -3.41
CA VAL A 121 4.68 -2.62 -2.16
C VAL A 121 5.85 -1.66 -2.29
N VAL A 122 6.98 -2.07 -2.87
CA VAL A 122 8.14 -1.17 -3.04
C VAL A 122 7.83 -0.05 -4.02
N PHE A 123 7.06 -0.35 -5.07
CA PHE A 123 6.63 0.66 -6.05
C PHE A 123 5.74 1.73 -5.40
N LEU A 124 4.74 1.33 -4.64
CA LEU A 124 3.84 2.26 -3.96
C LEU A 124 4.57 3.10 -2.91
N LEU A 125 5.42 2.48 -2.10
CA LEU A 125 6.18 3.20 -1.08
C LEU A 125 7.17 4.20 -1.70
N ARG A 126 7.73 3.90 -2.86
CA ARG A 126 8.66 4.81 -3.53
C ARG A 126 7.97 5.94 -4.29
N TYR A 127 6.97 5.62 -5.10
CA TYR A 127 6.38 6.57 -6.04
C TYR A 127 5.13 7.27 -5.53
N GLU A 128 4.33 6.66 -4.68
CA GLU A 128 3.17 7.33 -4.08
C GLU A 128 3.49 7.95 -2.72
N GLU A 129 4.27 7.25 -1.90
CA GLU A 129 4.60 7.72 -0.55
C GLU A 129 5.94 8.44 -0.47
N GLU A 130 6.72 8.42 -1.54
CA GLU A 130 8.01 9.13 -1.66
C GLU A 130 9.02 8.77 -0.57
N LEU A 131 9.00 7.53 -0.09
CA LEU A 131 9.94 7.08 0.92
C LEU A 131 11.34 6.86 0.30
N PRO A 132 12.42 7.22 1.02
CA PRO A 132 13.76 6.85 0.62
C PRO A 132 13.96 5.34 0.60
N LEU A 133 14.90 4.86 -0.22
CA LEU A 133 15.19 3.42 -0.34
C LEU A 133 15.54 2.78 1.00
N THR A 134 16.28 3.49 1.86
CA THR A 134 16.63 3.04 3.21
C THR A 134 15.40 2.79 4.09
N GLU A 135 14.40 3.65 3.99
CA GLU A 135 13.15 3.52 4.74
C GLU A 135 12.27 2.39 4.18
N ILE A 136 12.22 2.23 2.86
CA ILE A 136 11.51 1.11 2.22
C ILE A 136 12.12 -0.23 2.65
N ALA A 137 13.45 -0.31 2.71
CA ALA A 137 14.16 -1.49 3.18
C ALA A 137 13.78 -1.85 4.62
N ARG A 138 13.60 -0.85 5.49
CA ARG A 138 13.12 -1.03 6.86
C ARG A 138 11.67 -1.49 6.92
N VAL A 139 10.78 -0.84 6.16
CA VAL A 139 9.36 -1.20 6.08
C VAL A 139 9.19 -2.66 5.66
N CYS A 140 9.88 -3.07 4.62
CA CYS A 140 9.77 -4.41 4.04
C CYS A 140 10.66 -5.45 4.73
N ASN A 141 11.58 -5.02 5.60
CA ASN A 141 12.58 -5.87 6.25
C ASN A 141 13.41 -6.67 5.24
N ILE A 142 13.95 -5.99 4.25
CA ILE A 142 14.79 -6.52 3.17
C ILE A 142 16.01 -5.64 2.98
N PRO A 143 17.09 -6.17 2.37
CA PRO A 143 18.25 -5.36 2.01
C PRO A 143 17.88 -4.26 1.01
N GLU A 144 18.58 -3.14 1.06
CA GLU A 144 18.38 -2.01 0.16
C GLU A 144 18.62 -2.40 -1.31
N GLY A 145 19.60 -3.28 -1.57
CA GLY A 145 19.83 -3.84 -2.90
C GLY A 145 18.63 -4.62 -3.45
N THR A 146 17.89 -5.32 -2.58
CA THR A 146 16.65 -6.01 -2.95
C THR A 146 15.53 -5.02 -3.26
N VAL A 147 15.44 -3.90 -2.53
CA VAL A 147 14.51 -2.81 -2.87
C VAL A 147 14.79 -2.30 -4.28
N LYS A 148 16.04 -2.02 -4.60
CA LYS A 148 16.45 -1.53 -5.93
C LYS A 148 16.08 -2.50 -7.04
N SER A 149 16.36 -3.79 -6.87
CA SER A 149 16.05 -4.80 -7.89
C SER A 149 14.54 -4.99 -8.08
N ARG A 150 13.76 -4.97 -7.00
CA ARG A 150 12.30 -5.04 -7.07
C ARG A 150 11.70 -3.80 -7.73
N LEU A 151 12.21 -2.60 -7.44
CA LEU A 151 11.79 -1.37 -8.09
C LEU A 151 12.10 -1.38 -9.59
N PHE A 152 13.27 -1.85 -9.97
CA PHE A 152 13.65 -1.97 -11.38
C PHE A 152 12.69 -2.90 -12.13
N THR A 153 12.41 -4.07 -11.57
CA THR A 153 11.46 -5.03 -12.16
C THR A 153 10.05 -4.45 -12.23
N ALA A 154 9.56 -3.85 -11.14
CA ALA A 154 8.24 -3.23 -11.09
C ALA A 154 8.09 -2.12 -12.14
N LEU A 155 9.08 -1.24 -12.24
CA LEU A 155 9.06 -0.13 -13.19
C LEU A 155 9.09 -0.61 -14.64
N THR A 156 9.86 -1.65 -14.93
CA THR A 156 9.92 -2.28 -16.26
C THR A 156 8.58 -2.89 -16.65
N GLU A 157 7.94 -3.62 -15.75
CA GLU A 157 6.63 -4.23 -15.99
C GLU A 157 5.53 -3.18 -16.19
N VAL A 158 5.52 -2.15 -15.36
CA VAL A 158 4.55 -1.04 -15.50
C VAL A 158 4.73 -0.32 -16.83
N ARG A 159 5.96 0.01 -17.21
CA ARG A 159 6.25 0.66 -18.50
C ARG A 159 5.81 -0.18 -19.68
N ASN A 160 6.12 -1.48 -19.67
CA ASN A 160 5.75 -2.39 -20.76
C ASN A 160 4.24 -2.52 -20.87
N TYR A 161 3.54 -2.64 -19.76
CA TYR A 161 2.09 -2.70 -19.76
C TYR A 161 1.46 -1.42 -20.31
N CYS A 162 1.95 -0.26 -19.88
CA CYS A 162 1.45 1.03 -20.36
C CYS A 162 1.67 1.20 -21.86
N LYS A 163 2.85 0.83 -22.38
CA LYS A 163 3.15 0.90 -23.82
C LYS A 163 2.23 0.02 -24.66
N ASN A 164 1.91 -1.18 -24.16
CA ASN A 164 1.10 -2.14 -24.89
C ASN A 164 -0.40 -1.82 -24.84
N ASN A 165 -0.83 -0.90 -24.00
CA ASN A 165 -2.23 -0.54 -23.78
C ASN A 165 -2.54 0.95 -24.06
N GLU A 166 -1.60 1.67 -24.64
CA GLU A 166 -1.83 3.02 -25.14
C GLU A 166 -2.69 3.06 -26.40
#